data_5837b92286388eb0ef416beffd4097e0
#
_entry.id   5837b92286388eb0ef416beffd4097e0
#
_cell.length_a   1.000
_cell.length_b   1.000
_cell.length_c   1.000
_cell.angle_alpha   90.00
_cell.angle_beta   90.00
_cell.angle_gamma   90.00
#
_symmetry.space_group_name_H-M   'P 1'
#
loop_
_entity.id
_entity.type
_entity.pdbx_description
1 polymer ?
#
loop_
_entity_poly.entity_id
_entity_poly.type
_entity_poly.pdbx_seq_one_letter_code
_entity_poly.pdbx_strand_id
1 'polypeptide(L)'
;MLRILPPLLCATLLYVGCSFRLLERNPFSDEIDIEREMEMTAAIHRSIRAQAKFVTDPLLLAYVNDLGQQIVAVTEPQPFIYRFSILEGDELNAFTIGGGYVYISSAVLGQAGNITELVGVLAHEVAHVRKRHIARSQENQGLVNLATLAAMAAVVLAGADPTLLAIPQGINVSMQLQNSREHEAEADREGLQYMVRAGYDPEGMARFFERILTEHPHAGEGIPAYLFTHPAVRERIVATRVDIKRMDLPDDLVETDDGLLQEMQGRLALAEASLAGGSGLQARARFDRKLSDPFLAEARRQREAGHADLADQALARGQEVEPQDPRLALARADLAEERKDFAAARIQLERAYELDPTVPLVQYRLGSVHKQLGSRSLALFYLEQAATNFNLQSSGRRKAELAIDQLSFQILEESGIGSHSEEDRRKVFKRGEPVTWWGRLSRRFQTYNPKLEVEWTDPSGEVVLKESLQMSPLGRVSSDLRTDDAALGQWTVRVRLADSLVEEREFELIDAIQSGSKAR
;
A
#
# COMPACT_ATOMS: atom_id res chain seq x y z
N MET A 1 28.89 23.51 -51.61
CA MET A 1 29.45 22.32 -50.97
C MET A 1 28.53 21.96 -49.80
N LEU A 2 27.60 21.07 -50.07
CA LEU A 2 26.60 20.55 -49.09
C LEU A 2 27.23 19.33 -48.40
N ARG A 3 27.46 19.38 -47.10
CA ARG A 3 27.88 18.20 -46.32
C ARG A 3 26.65 17.55 -45.72
N ILE A 4 26.38 16.37 -46.22
CA ILE A 4 25.36 15.41 -45.74
C ILE A 4 25.83 14.81 -44.42
N LEU A 5 25.05 14.97 -43.35
CA LEU A 5 25.20 14.20 -42.09
C LEU A 5 24.45 12.87 -42.23
N PRO A 6 24.96 11.77 -41.69
CA PRO A 6 24.36 10.45 -41.82
C PRO A 6 23.18 10.22 -40.85
N PRO A 7 22.21 9.39 -41.21
CA PRO A 7 21.05 9.05 -40.39
C PRO A 7 21.38 7.88 -39.47
N LEU A 8 21.87 8.17 -38.26
CA LEU A 8 22.18 7.11 -37.27
C LEU A 8 21.69 7.46 -35.86
N LEU A 9 20.55 8.13 -35.72
CA LEU A 9 19.98 8.43 -34.40
C LEU A 9 18.47 8.15 -34.29
N CYS A 10 17.93 7.29 -35.16
CA CYS A 10 16.49 6.90 -35.09
C CYS A 10 16.23 5.41 -34.76
N ALA A 11 17.25 4.66 -34.40
CA ALA A 11 17.11 3.19 -34.21
C ALA A 11 17.09 2.70 -32.77
N THR A 12 17.23 3.57 -31.75
CA THR A 12 17.28 3.15 -30.34
C THR A 12 15.99 3.44 -29.54
N LEU A 13 14.96 4.01 -30.15
CA LEU A 13 13.67 4.27 -29.51
C LEU A 13 12.57 3.23 -29.81
N LEU A 14 12.89 2.18 -30.54
CA LEU A 14 11.91 1.16 -30.99
C LEU A 14 12.01 -0.20 -30.28
N TYR A 15 12.81 -0.34 -29.21
CA TYR A 15 13.00 -1.64 -28.56
C TYR A 15 12.48 -1.75 -27.11
N VAL A 16 11.72 -0.76 -26.61
CA VAL A 16 11.00 -0.87 -25.31
C VAL A 16 9.49 -1.16 -25.49
N GLY A 17 9.05 -1.31 -26.73
CA GLY A 17 7.62 -1.45 -27.08
C GLY A 17 7.10 -2.88 -27.27
N CYS A 18 7.81 -3.93 -26.88
CA CYS A 18 7.35 -5.29 -27.14
C CYS A 18 7.44 -6.19 -25.92
N SER A 19 6.46 -6.09 -25.02
CA SER A 19 5.95 -7.22 -24.24
C SER A 19 4.61 -6.89 -23.54
N PHE A 20 3.79 -5.99 -24.07
CA PHE A 20 2.37 -5.98 -23.79
C PHE A 20 1.70 -6.97 -24.75
N ARG A 21 1.64 -8.25 -24.39
CA ARG A 21 0.66 -9.14 -24.98
C ARG A 21 -0.71 -8.59 -24.62
N LEU A 22 -1.40 -8.07 -25.63
CA LEU A 22 -2.83 -7.85 -25.61
C LEU A 22 -3.48 -9.14 -25.07
N LEU A 23 -3.94 -9.12 -23.82
CA LEU A 23 -4.87 -10.10 -23.29
C LEU A 23 -6.06 -10.08 -24.24
N GLU A 24 -6.44 -11.22 -24.77
CA GLU A 24 -7.59 -11.39 -25.64
C GLU A 24 -8.80 -10.78 -24.93
N ARG A 25 -9.28 -9.69 -25.48
CA ARG A 25 -10.48 -9.00 -25.05
C ARG A 25 -11.63 -9.98 -25.14
N ASN A 26 -12.29 -10.27 -24.02
CA ASN A 26 -13.63 -10.86 -24.10
C ASN A 26 -14.50 -9.85 -24.86
N PRO A 27 -14.97 -10.13 -26.07
CA PRO A 27 -15.69 -9.14 -26.89
C PRO A 27 -17.04 -8.72 -26.31
N PHE A 28 -17.42 -9.24 -25.14
CA PHE A 28 -18.72 -9.02 -24.50
C PHE A 28 -18.64 -8.36 -23.11
N SER A 29 -17.47 -7.95 -22.64
CA SER A 29 -17.38 -7.14 -21.41
C SER A 29 -16.50 -5.92 -21.67
N ASP A 30 -17.15 -4.76 -21.77
CA ASP A 30 -16.46 -3.45 -21.77
C ASP A 30 -15.98 -3.05 -20.37
N GLU A 31 -16.19 -3.88 -19.37
CA GLU A 31 -15.88 -3.63 -17.97
C GLU A 31 -14.39 -3.86 -17.68
N ILE A 32 -13.72 -2.82 -17.16
CA ILE A 32 -12.33 -2.97 -16.70
C ILE A 32 -12.33 -3.94 -15.51
N ASP A 33 -11.67 -5.06 -15.67
CA ASP A 33 -11.43 -6.04 -14.63
C ASP A 33 -10.69 -5.40 -13.43
N ILE A 34 -11.02 -5.83 -12.22
CA ILE A 34 -10.44 -5.34 -10.97
C ILE A 34 -8.92 -5.54 -10.95
N GLU A 35 -8.43 -6.68 -11.41
CA GLU A 35 -6.98 -6.96 -11.47
C GLU A 35 -6.27 -5.96 -12.39
N ARG A 36 -6.86 -5.68 -13.54
CA ARG A 36 -6.35 -4.69 -14.49
C ARG A 36 -6.38 -3.27 -13.92
N GLU A 37 -7.44 -2.90 -13.19
CA GLU A 37 -7.48 -1.62 -12.47
C GLU A 37 -6.35 -1.52 -11.45
N MET A 38 -6.14 -2.57 -10.66
CA MET A 38 -5.06 -2.63 -9.67
C MET A 38 -3.67 -2.51 -10.31
N GLU A 39 -3.41 -3.21 -11.41
CA GLU A 39 -2.13 -3.13 -12.13
C GLU A 39 -1.88 -1.73 -12.68
N MET A 40 -2.89 -1.16 -13.32
CA MET A 40 -2.83 0.18 -13.91
C MET A 40 -2.59 1.24 -12.83
N THR A 41 -3.36 1.23 -11.76
CA THR A 41 -3.24 2.21 -10.69
C THR A 41 -1.93 2.06 -9.92
N ALA A 42 -1.41 0.84 -9.73
CA ALA A 42 -0.09 0.62 -9.17
C ALA A 42 1.02 1.20 -10.07
N ALA A 43 0.88 1.14 -11.39
CA ALA A 43 1.84 1.75 -12.31
C ALA A 43 1.80 3.29 -12.26
N ILE A 44 0.59 3.88 -12.19
CA ILE A 44 0.40 5.33 -12.00
C ILE A 44 1.01 5.77 -10.66
N HIS A 45 0.71 5.05 -9.58
CA HIS A 45 1.28 5.34 -8.27
C HIS A 45 2.81 5.36 -8.27
N ARG A 46 3.47 4.38 -8.92
CA ARG A 46 4.94 4.40 -9.08
C ARG A 46 5.43 5.65 -9.79
N SER A 47 4.71 6.13 -10.80
CA SER A 47 5.07 7.37 -11.51
C SER A 47 4.91 8.60 -10.61
N ILE A 48 3.83 8.68 -9.83
CA ILE A 48 3.60 9.75 -8.85
C ILE A 48 4.74 9.74 -7.81
N ARG A 49 5.09 8.57 -7.28
CA ARG A 49 6.19 8.42 -6.31
C ARG A 49 7.54 8.91 -6.84
N ALA A 50 7.79 8.76 -8.14
CA ALA A 50 9.04 9.21 -8.76
C ALA A 50 9.09 10.73 -8.99
N GLN A 51 7.94 11.42 -9.01
CA GLN A 51 7.84 12.81 -9.42
C GLN A 51 7.38 13.76 -8.30
N ALA A 52 6.57 13.28 -7.38
CA ALA A 52 6.03 14.07 -6.28
C ALA A 52 6.83 13.90 -4.99
N LYS A 53 6.80 14.94 -4.15
CA LYS A 53 7.31 14.86 -2.79
C LYS A 53 6.20 14.42 -1.85
N PHE A 54 6.53 13.53 -0.94
CA PHE A 54 5.61 12.98 0.05
C PHE A 54 6.01 13.45 1.44
N VAL A 55 5.02 13.82 2.24
CA VAL A 55 5.22 13.93 3.68
C VAL A 55 5.55 12.54 4.21
N THR A 56 6.65 12.44 4.94
CA THR A 56 7.21 11.15 5.38
C THR A 56 7.19 10.99 6.90
N ASP A 57 6.63 11.94 7.62
CA ASP A 57 6.50 11.89 9.08
C ASP A 57 5.58 10.75 9.51
N PRO A 58 6.06 9.79 10.34
CA PRO A 58 5.32 8.58 10.68
C PRO A 58 4.00 8.85 11.42
N LEU A 59 3.97 9.88 12.27
CA LEU A 59 2.76 10.20 13.04
C LEU A 59 1.70 10.87 12.17
N LEU A 60 2.10 11.76 11.25
CA LEU A 60 1.18 12.35 10.29
C LEU A 60 0.59 11.29 9.36
N LEU A 61 1.41 10.36 8.89
CA LEU A 61 0.96 9.25 8.06
C LEU A 61 0.01 8.31 8.80
N ALA A 62 0.35 7.95 10.05
CA ALA A 62 -0.51 7.11 10.88
C ALA A 62 -1.87 7.78 11.11
N TYR A 63 -1.87 9.06 11.48
CA TYR A 63 -3.08 9.83 11.75
C TYR A 63 -4.04 9.85 10.54
N VAL A 64 -3.55 10.25 9.37
CA VAL A 64 -4.38 10.30 8.16
C VAL A 64 -4.82 8.91 7.72
N ASN A 65 -3.92 7.91 7.85
CA ASN A 65 -4.26 6.53 7.55
C ASN A 65 -5.37 6.00 8.48
N ASP A 66 -5.28 6.25 9.79
CA ASP A 66 -6.26 5.77 10.75
C ASP A 66 -7.64 6.37 10.50
N LEU A 67 -7.73 7.67 10.20
CA LEU A 67 -8.99 8.32 9.80
C LEU A 67 -9.55 7.70 8.52
N GLY A 68 -8.72 7.52 7.49
CA GLY A 68 -9.13 6.91 6.24
C GLY A 68 -9.61 5.47 6.42
N GLN A 69 -8.93 4.65 7.25
CA GLN A 69 -9.33 3.27 7.52
C GLN A 69 -10.64 3.20 8.32
N GLN A 70 -10.93 4.15 9.20
CA GLN A 70 -12.25 4.23 9.87
C GLN A 70 -13.38 4.42 8.85
N ILE A 71 -13.16 5.26 7.83
CA ILE A 71 -14.13 5.43 6.74
C ILE A 71 -14.24 4.14 5.91
N VAL A 72 -13.12 3.51 5.54
CA VAL A 72 -13.13 2.26 4.77
C VAL A 72 -13.87 1.14 5.51
N ALA A 73 -13.71 1.06 6.83
CA ALA A 73 -14.33 0.01 7.67
C ALA A 73 -15.86 0.00 7.63
N VAL A 74 -16.50 1.14 7.31
CA VAL A 74 -17.97 1.25 7.22
C VAL A 74 -18.50 1.13 5.79
N THR A 75 -17.61 0.94 4.81
CA THR A 75 -18.01 0.65 3.42
C THR A 75 -18.23 -0.85 3.22
N GLU A 76 -18.92 -1.23 2.14
CA GLU A 76 -19.01 -2.63 1.77
C GLU A 76 -17.62 -3.16 1.35
N PRO A 77 -17.32 -4.46 1.60
CA PRO A 77 -16.04 -5.05 1.26
C PRO A 77 -15.65 -4.86 -0.21
N GLN A 78 -14.38 -4.53 -0.43
CA GLN A 78 -13.78 -4.40 -1.76
C GLN A 78 -12.42 -5.09 -1.81
N PRO A 79 -11.96 -5.53 -3.00
CA PRO A 79 -10.68 -6.18 -3.15
C PRO A 79 -9.49 -5.22 -3.03
N PHE A 80 -9.75 -3.89 -2.96
CA PHE A 80 -8.69 -2.89 -2.90
C PHE A 80 -8.13 -2.75 -1.48
N ILE A 81 -6.81 -2.57 -1.40
CA ILE A 81 -6.14 -2.14 -0.17
C ILE A 81 -6.03 -0.62 -0.24
N TYR A 82 -6.76 0.07 0.63
CA TYR A 82 -6.74 1.52 0.67
C TYR A 82 -5.42 2.04 1.25
N ARG A 83 -4.83 3.02 0.58
CA ARG A 83 -3.57 3.67 0.91
C ARG A 83 -3.76 5.17 0.91
N PHE A 84 -3.56 5.78 2.06
CA PHE A 84 -3.69 7.22 2.23
C PHE A 84 -2.29 7.83 2.25
N SER A 85 -2.04 8.78 1.36
CA SER A 85 -0.74 9.44 1.21
C SER A 85 -0.90 10.94 1.30
N ILE A 86 0.07 11.60 1.93
CA ILE A 86 0.12 13.07 2.04
C ILE A 86 1.22 13.55 1.08
N LEU A 87 0.85 14.42 0.15
CA LEU A 87 1.76 15.06 -0.78
C LEU A 87 2.14 16.45 -0.27
N GLU A 88 3.43 16.83 -0.37
CA GLU A 88 3.83 18.21 -0.09
C GLU A 88 3.19 19.14 -1.13
N GLY A 89 2.47 20.15 -0.67
CA GLY A 89 1.82 21.13 -1.54
C GLY A 89 1.03 22.17 -0.76
N ASP A 90 1.11 23.42 -1.22
CA ASP A 90 0.52 24.59 -0.55
C ASP A 90 -0.95 24.81 -0.94
N GLU A 91 -1.43 24.16 -2.00
CA GLU A 91 -2.81 24.26 -2.47
C GLU A 91 -3.69 23.15 -1.88
N LEU A 92 -4.93 23.48 -1.55
CA LEU A 92 -5.93 22.50 -1.16
C LEU A 92 -6.19 21.55 -2.33
N ASN A 93 -5.80 20.29 -2.17
CA ASN A 93 -6.03 19.27 -3.17
C ASN A 93 -6.18 17.89 -2.55
N ALA A 94 -7.13 17.12 -3.07
CA ALA A 94 -7.30 15.71 -2.76
C ALA A 94 -7.74 15.00 -4.04
N PHE A 95 -7.32 13.77 -4.25
CA PHE A 95 -7.72 12.98 -5.41
C PHE A 95 -7.45 11.51 -5.19
N THR A 96 -8.11 10.69 -5.99
CA THR A 96 -7.79 9.27 -6.13
C THR A 96 -7.45 8.91 -7.57
N ILE A 97 -6.64 7.87 -7.74
CA ILE A 97 -6.37 7.26 -9.05
C ILE A 97 -7.09 5.92 -9.23
N GLY A 98 -8.00 5.57 -8.30
CA GLY A 98 -8.63 4.24 -8.22
C GLY A 98 -7.74 3.22 -7.51
N GLY A 99 -8.14 1.93 -7.52
CA GLY A 99 -7.33 0.82 -6.98
C GLY A 99 -6.96 0.93 -5.49
N GLY A 100 -7.64 1.78 -4.72
CA GLY A 100 -7.38 2.02 -3.31
C GLY A 100 -6.38 3.14 -3.00
N TYR A 101 -5.89 3.88 -3.99
CA TYR A 101 -4.94 4.97 -3.76
C TYR A 101 -5.66 6.30 -3.55
N VAL A 102 -5.48 6.90 -2.38
CA VAL A 102 -6.02 8.21 -1.99
C VAL A 102 -4.88 9.15 -1.62
N TYR A 103 -4.92 10.35 -2.15
CA TYR A 103 -3.92 11.39 -1.91
C TYR A 103 -4.59 12.65 -1.39
N ILE A 104 -3.97 13.28 -0.39
CA ILE A 104 -4.29 14.63 0.05
C ILE A 104 -3.03 15.49 0.01
N SER A 105 -3.16 16.78 -0.22
CA SER A 105 -2.03 17.71 -0.04
C SER A 105 -1.78 17.98 1.44
N SER A 106 -0.56 18.40 1.79
CA SER A 106 -0.25 18.87 3.14
C SER A 106 -1.11 20.08 3.54
N ALA A 107 -1.52 20.91 2.58
CA ALA A 107 -2.44 22.00 2.81
C ALA A 107 -3.82 21.53 3.32
N VAL A 108 -4.36 20.40 2.85
CA VAL A 108 -5.63 19.85 3.35
C VAL A 108 -5.52 19.53 4.83
N LEU A 109 -4.45 18.88 5.26
CA LEU A 109 -4.22 18.58 6.67
C LEU A 109 -3.95 19.87 7.49
N GLY A 110 -3.10 20.76 6.95
CA GLY A 110 -2.68 21.98 7.64
C GLY A 110 -3.79 23.02 7.81
N GLN A 111 -4.73 23.07 6.88
CA GLN A 111 -5.77 24.09 6.82
C GLN A 111 -7.17 23.57 7.21
N ALA A 112 -7.35 22.27 7.47
CA ALA A 112 -8.62 21.75 7.98
C ALA A 112 -9.03 22.48 9.27
N GLY A 113 -10.23 23.01 9.31
CA GLY A 113 -10.74 23.75 10.47
C GLY A 113 -11.09 22.85 11.64
N ASN A 114 -11.44 21.61 11.36
CA ASN A 114 -11.69 20.55 12.33
C ASN A 114 -11.54 19.15 11.69
N ILE A 115 -11.60 18.12 12.52
CA ILE A 115 -11.44 16.74 12.08
C ILE A 115 -12.48 16.32 11.05
N THR A 116 -13.73 16.83 11.15
CA THR A 116 -14.82 16.41 10.25
C THR A 116 -14.65 16.97 8.84
N GLU A 117 -13.95 18.12 8.67
CA GLU A 117 -13.57 18.62 7.34
C GLU A 117 -12.57 17.65 6.68
N LEU A 118 -11.54 17.21 7.40
CA LEU A 118 -10.55 16.25 6.90
C LEU A 118 -11.19 14.89 6.59
N VAL A 119 -12.05 14.40 7.49
CA VAL A 119 -12.80 13.16 7.28
C VAL A 119 -13.75 13.28 6.10
N GLY A 120 -14.37 14.45 5.89
CA GLY A 120 -15.25 14.71 4.74
C GLY A 120 -14.54 14.55 3.41
N VAL A 121 -13.30 15.08 3.30
CA VAL A 121 -12.46 14.89 2.12
C VAL A 121 -12.13 13.42 1.90
N LEU A 122 -11.65 12.75 2.96
CA LEU A 122 -11.28 11.33 2.87
C LEU A 122 -12.48 10.46 2.49
N ALA A 123 -13.67 10.74 3.04
CA ALA A 123 -14.90 10.01 2.73
C ALA A 123 -15.32 10.20 1.26
N HIS A 124 -15.18 11.40 0.73
CA HIS A 124 -15.44 11.70 -0.68
C HIS A 124 -14.50 10.91 -1.60
N GLU A 125 -13.18 10.93 -1.32
CA GLU A 125 -12.21 10.18 -2.12
C GLU A 125 -12.40 8.65 -2.01
N VAL A 126 -12.71 8.15 -0.81
CA VAL A 126 -13.06 6.73 -0.61
C VAL A 126 -14.30 6.35 -1.42
N ALA A 127 -15.31 7.24 -1.52
CA ALA A 127 -16.48 7.02 -2.34
C ALA A 127 -16.14 6.92 -3.83
N HIS A 128 -15.23 7.77 -4.35
CA HIS A 128 -14.75 7.65 -5.73
C HIS A 128 -14.08 6.31 -6.00
N VAL A 129 -13.22 5.82 -5.10
CA VAL A 129 -12.62 4.48 -5.22
C VAL A 129 -13.69 3.41 -5.17
N ARG A 130 -14.60 3.51 -4.21
CA ARG A 130 -15.66 2.52 -3.98
C ARG A 130 -16.58 2.35 -5.19
N LYS A 131 -16.95 3.46 -5.82
CA LYS A 131 -17.78 3.48 -7.02
C LYS A 131 -17.00 3.25 -8.31
N ARG A 132 -15.67 3.07 -8.22
CA ARG A 132 -14.78 2.83 -9.36
C ARG A 132 -14.92 3.91 -10.44
N HIS A 133 -15.04 5.19 -10.02
CA HIS A 133 -15.33 6.30 -10.94
C HIS A 133 -14.25 6.46 -12.01
N ILE A 134 -12.97 6.21 -11.68
CA ILE A 134 -11.85 6.26 -12.63
C ILE A 134 -11.98 5.14 -13.68
N ALA A 135 -12.28 3.91 -13.28
CA ALA A 135 -12.48 2.80 -14.21
C ALA A 135 -13.68 3.06 -15.12
N ARG A 136 -14.81 3.46 -14.57
CA ARG A 136 -16.05 3.81 -15.34
C ARG A 136 -15.83 4.96 -16.32
N SER A 137 -15.05 5.97 -15.95
CA SER A 137 -14.71 7.08 -16.86
C SER A 137 -13.87 6.61 -18.04
N GLN A 138 -12.95 5.66 -17.83
CA GLN A 138 -12.11 5.11 -18.89
C GLN A 138 -12.88 4.20 -19.85
N GLU A 139 -13.86 3.44 -19.36
CA GLU A 139 -14.75 2.64 -20.19
C GLU A 139 -15.54 3.51 -21.18
N ASN A 140 -16.02 4.67 -20.71
CA ASN A 140 -16.83 5.59 -21.51
C ASN A 140 -16.01 6.42 -22.54
N GLN A 141 -14.72 6.66 -22.29
CA GLN A 141 -13.90 7.59 -23.08
C GLN A 141 -12.82 6.89 -23.93
N GLY A 142 -12.72 5.58 -23.87
CA GLY A 142 -11.64 4.80 -24.48
C GLY A 142 -10.37 4.79 -23.64
N LEU A 143 -9.51 3.80 -23.91
CA LEU A 143 -8.28 3.57 -23.12
C LEU A 143 -7.32 4.76 -23.24
N VAL A 144 -7.25 5.57 -22.20
CA VAL A 144 -6.19 6.59 -22.06
C VAL A 144 -4.86 5.87 -21.81
N ASN A 145 -3.81 6.31 -22.52
CA ASN A 145 -2.47 5.76 -22.31
C ASN A 145 -2.03 6.02 -20.86
N LEU A 146 -1.51 4.99 -20.20
CA LEU A 146 -0.99 5.04 -18.83
C LEU A 146 0.01 6.19 -18.61
N ALA A 147 0.84 6.48 -19.60
CA ALA A 147 1.77 7.59 -19.56
C ALA A 147 1.07 8.96 -19.51
N THR A 148 -0.09 9.08 -20.15
CA THR A 148 -0.91 10.29 -20.11
C THR A 148 -1.51 10.51 -18.72
N LEU A 149 -2.08 9.46 -18.10
CA LEU A 149 -2.62 9.54 -16.73
C LEU A 149 -1.54 9.88 -15.70
N ALA A 150 -0.36 9.28 -15.83
CA ALA A 150 0.78 9.58 -14.97
C ALA A 150 1.29 11.02 -15.13
N ALA A 151 1.35 11.51 -16.38
CA ALA A 151 1.71 12.90 -16.67
C ALA A 151 0.68 13.89 -16.13
N MET A 152 -0.60 13.55 -16.20
CA MET A 152 -1.71 14.34 -15.67
C MET A 152 -1.65 14.44 -14.15
N ALA A 153 -1.45 13.31 -13.46
CA ALA A 153 -1.25 13.31 -12.02
C ALA A 153 -0.04 14.19 -11.62
N ALA A 154 1.07 14.12 -12.37
CA ALA A 154 2.26 14.93 -12.11
C ALA A 154 2.01 16.44 -12.27
N VAL A 155 1.19 16.85 -13.22
CA VAL A 155 0.84 18.27 -13.45
C VAL A 155 -0.06 18.81 -12.35
N VAL A 156 -1.07 18.03 -11.96
CA VAL A 156 -1.93 18.38 -10.82
C VAL A 156 -1.10 18.53 -9.54
N LEU A 157 -0.11 17.65 -9.35
CA LEU A 157 0.80 17.68 -8.22
C LEU A 157 1.77 18.87 -8.22
N ALA A 158 2.16 19.34 -9.41
CA ALA A 158 3.07 20.48 -9.55
C ALA A 158 2.37 21.84 -9.41
N GLY A 159 1.04 21.88 -9.17
CA GLY A 159 0.26 23.10 -9.21
C GLY A 159 0.31 23.81 -10.57
N ALA A 160 0.73 23.11 -11.62
CA ALA A 160 0.83 23.66 -12.96
C ALA A 160 -0.52 23.61 -13.67
N ASP A 161 -0.79 24.63 -14.47
CA ASP A 161 -2.01 24.68 -15.30
C ASP A 161 -2.04 23.47 -16.26
N PRO A 162 -3.04 22.57 -16.13
CA PRO A 162 -3.16 21.41 -17.00
C PRO A 162 -3.30 21.76 -18.50
N THR A 163 -3.67 23.00 -18.81
CA THR A 163 -3.74 23.51 -20.20
C THR A 163 -2.36 23.66 -20.85
N LEU A 164 -1.28 23.71 -20.05
CA LEU A 164 0.11 23.80 -20.52
C LEU A 164 0.65 22.46 -21.06
N LEU A 165 -0.04 21.35 -20.77
CA LEU A 165 0.26 20.06 -21.42
C LEU A 165 -0.31 20.05 -22.84
N ALA A 166 0.38 20.66 -23.76
CA ALA A 166 0.16 20.47 -25.19
C ALA A 166 0.57 19.03 -25.57
N ILE A 167 -0.33 18.07 -25.36
CA ILE A 167 -0.16 16.73 -25.90
C ILE A 167 -0.36 16.82 -27.40
N PRO A 168 0.58 16.28 -28.23
CA PRO A 168 0.59 16.48 -29.70
C PRO A 168 -0.62 15.95 -30.46
N GLN A 169 -1.65 15.43 -29.78
CA GLN A 169 -2.81 14.78 -30.41
C GLN A 169 -4.17 15.39 -30.04
N GLY A 170 -4.23 16.63 -29.55
CA GLY A 170 -5.50 17.35 -29.36
C GLY A 170 -6.42 16.80 -28.27
N ILE A 171 -5.90 15.96 -27.38
CA ILE A 171 -6.65 15.43 -26.26
C ILE A 171 -6.67 16.49 -25.17
N ASN A 172 -7.85 16.99 -24.83
CA ASN A 172 -8.02 17.96 -23.75
C ASN A 172 -7.90 17.26 -22.40
N VAL A 173 -6.69 17.33 -21.82
CA VAL A 173 -6.32 16.67 -20.56
C VAL A 173 -7.26 17.02 -19.42
N SER A 174 -7.68 18.29 -19.35
CA SER A 174 -8.62 18.77 -18.33
C SER A 174 -9.97 18.05 -18.37
N MET A 175 -10.44 17.59 -19.55
CA MET A 175 -11.70 16.85 -19.65
C MET A 175 -11.59 15.39 -19.21
N GLN A 176 -10.41 14.81 -19.16
CA GLN A 176 -10.21 13.40 -18.85
C GLN A 176 -10.00 13.12 -17.34
N LEU A 177 -9.50 14.11 -16.58
CA LEU A 177 -9.42 14.03 -15.12
C LEU A 177 -10.70 14.52 -14.45
N GLN A 178 -11.51 15.29 -15.17
CA GLN A 178 -12.73 15.85 -14.62
C GLN A 178 -13.75 14.75 -14.40
N ASN A 179 -14.04 14.45 -13.13
CA ASN A 179 -15.18 13.62 -12.79
C ASN A 179 -16.47 14.23 -13.35
N SER A 180 -17.37 13.40 -13.83
CA SER A 180 -18.66 13.91 -14.25
C SER A 180 -19.43 14.48 -13.06
N ARG A 181 -20.32 15.44 -13.29
CA ARG A 181 -21.20 15.96 -12.22
C ARG A 181 -21.99 14.85 -11.52
N GLU A 182 -22.28 13.78 -12.25
CA GLU A 182 -22.97 12.60 -11.72
C GLU A 182 -22.08 11.81 -10.76
N HIS A 183 -20.78 11.62 -11.10
CA HIS A 183 -19.80 10.97 -10.23
C HIS A 183 -19.58 11.78 -8.95
N GLU A 184 -19.50 13.12 -9.06
CA GLU A 184 -19.37 14.00 -7.90
C GLU A 184 -20.57 13.90 -6.97
N ALA A 185 -21.80 13.96 -7.53
CA ALA A 185 -23.03 13.82 -6.75
C ALA A 185 -23.18 12.42 -6.13
N GLU A 186 -22.68 11.37 -6.80
CA GLU A 186 -22.65 10.02 -6.24
C GLU A 186 -21.62 9.94 -5.09
N ALA A 187 -20.42 10.50 -5.27
CA ALA A 187 -19.36 10.50 -4.26
C ALA A 187 -19.75 11.32 -3.02
N ASP A 188 -20.40 12.47 -3.21
CA ASP A 188 -20.92 13.29 -2.10
C ASP A 188 -21.95 12.51 -1.27
N ARG A 189 -22.98 11.93 -1.91
CA ARG A 189 -24.02 11.18 -1.18
C ARG A 189 -23.47 9.97 -0.43
N GLU A 190 -22.60 9.21 -1.05
CA GLU A 190 -21.96 8.06 -0.40
C GLU A 190 -21.01 8.49 0.71
N GLY A 191 -20.21 9.52 0.47
CA GLY A 191 -19.27 10.07 1.45
C GLY A 191 -19.99 10.56 2.71
N LEU A 192 -21.13 11.27 2.56
CA LEU A 192 -21.97 11.67 3.70
C LEU A 192 -22.44 10.46 4.52
N GLN A 193 -22.88 9.39 3.86
CA GLN A 193 -23.29 8.17 4.55
C GLN A 193 -22.13 7.49 5.27
N TYR A 194 -20.94 7.49 4.66
CA TYR A 194 -19.75 6.93 5.30
C TYR A 194 -19.34 7.73 6.53
N MET A 195 -19.38 9.08 6.47
CA MET A 195 -19.14 9.93 7.63
C MET A 195 -20.06 9.58 8.79
N VAL A 196 -21.38 9.55 8.54
CA VAL A 196 -22.38 9.24 9.58
C VAL A 196 -22.17 7.84 10.16
N ARG A 197 -21.95 6.82 9.31
CA ARG A 197 -21.70 5.44 9.77
C ARG A 197 -20.41 5.33 10.57
N ALA A 198 -19.41 6.16 10.28
CA ALA A 198 -18.15 6.22 11.03
C ALA A 198 -18.24 7.11 12.28
N GLY A 199 -19.40 7.71 12.55
CA GLY A 199 -19.65 8.53 13.74
C GLY A 199 -19.26 10.00 13.61
N TYR A 200 -19.05 10.52 12.40
CA TYR A 200 -18.64 11.91 12.15
C TYR A 200 -19.78 12.78 11.62
N ASP A 201 -19.81 14.04 12.05
CA ASP A 201 -20.76 15.06 11.55
C ASP A 201 -20.55 15.31 10.03
N PRO A 202 -21.55 14.99 9.18
CA PRO A 202 -21.46 15.15 7.73
C PRO A 202 -21.37 16.62 7.27
N GLU A 203 -21.72 17.62 8.11
CA GLU A 203 -21.54 19.05 7.77
C GLU A 203 -20.05 19.40 7.53
N GLY A 204 -19.10 18.60 8.02
CA GLY A 204 -17.68 18.74 7.74
C GLY A 204 -17.35 18.76 6.26
N MET A 205 -18.01 17.93 5.45
CA MET A 205 -17.80 17.93 3.99
C MET A 205 -18.25 19.25 3.35
N ALA A 206 -19.40 19.78 3.74
CA ALA A 206 -19.85 21.07 3.22
C ALA A 206 -18.95 22.22 3.65
N ARG A 207 -18.46 22.22 4.92
CA ARG A 207 -17.49 23.20 5.42
C ARG A 207 -16.17 23.16 4.65
N PHE A 208 -15.67 21.99 4.31
CA PHE A 208 -14.48 21.85 3.48
C PHE A 208 -14.67 22.47 2.09
N PHE A 209 -15.78 22.20 1.43
CA PHE A 209 -16.10 22.82 0.13
C PHE A 209 -16.18 24.36 0.21
N GLU A 210 -16.73 24.89 1.28
CA GLU A 210 -16.77 26.34 1.52
C GLU A 210 -15.37 26.93 1.71
N ARG A 211 -14.47 26.21 2.41
CA ARG A 211 -13.07 26.60 2.60
C ARG A 211 -12.36 26.74 1.25
N ILE A 212 -12.49 25.75 0.34
CA ILE A 212 -11.92 25.83 -1.01
C ILE A 212 -12.35 27.11 -1.74
N LEU A 213 -13.63 27.50 -1.64
CA LEU A 213 -14.14 28.70 -2.28
C LEU A 213 -13.68 29.99 -1.60
N THR A 214 -13.42 29.95 -0.30
CA THR A 214 -13.04 31.15 0.49
C THR A 214 -11.58 31.50 0.29
N GLU A 215 -10.70 30.51 0.15
CA GLU A 215 -9.26 30.73 -0.04
C GLU A 215 -8.90 31.18 -1.46
N HIS A 216 -9.81 30.97 -2.42
CA HIS A 216 -9.62 31.40 -3.81
C HIS A 216 -10.80 32.26 -4.30
N PRO A 217 -11.00 33.46 -3.73
CA PRO A 217 -12.17 34.30 -4.03
C PRO A 217 -12.17 34.90 -5.45
N HIS A 218 -11.04 34.91 -6.15
CA HIS A 218 -10.92 35.54 -7.46
C HIS A 218 -10.67 34.52 -8.57
N ALA A 219 -11.67 34.32 -9.42
CA ALA A 219 -11.61 33.47 -10.63
C ALA A 219 -10.56 33.95 -11.67
N GLY A 220 -9.63 34.82 -11.33
CA GLY A 220 -8.58 35.39 -12.20
C GLY A 220 -7.15 34.99 -11.84
N GLU A 221 -6.90 34.41 -10.68
CA GLU A 221 -5.55 34.05 -10.19
C GLU A 221 -5.31 32.54 -10.13
N GLY A 222 -5.77 31.82 -11.13
CA GLY A 222 -5.64 30.35 -11.22
C GLY A 222 -6.87 29.64 -10.60
N ILE A 223 -7.30 28.57 -11.22
CA ILE A 223 -8.35 27.69 -10.69
C ILE A 223 -7.68 26.74 -9.69
N PRO A 224 -8.16 26.62 -8.42
CA PRO A 224 -7.61 25.68 -7.46
C PRO A 224 -7.51 24.27 -8.02
N ALA A 225 -6.41 23.55 -7.70
CA ALA A 225 -6.16 22.20 -8.23
C ALA A 225 -7.34 21.26 -7.97
N TYR A 226 -7.97 21.36 -6.81
CA TYR A 226 -9.18 20.59 -6.46
C TYR A 226 -10.34 20.80 -7.43
N LEU A 227 -10.57 22.03 -7.91
CA LEU A 227 -11.70 22.32 -8.82
C LEU A 227 -11.49 21.75 -10.24
N PHE A 228 -10.26 21.41 -10.61
CA PHE A 228 -10.00 20.72 -11.89
C PHE A 228 -10.47 19.28 -11.87
N THR A 229 -10.29 18.60 -10.75
CA THR A 229 -10.70 17.19 -10.60
C THR A 229 -12.13 17.06 -10.10
N HIS A 230 -12.63 18.06 -9.36
CA HIS A 230 -13.93 18.06 -8.68
C HIS A 230 -14.75 19.32 -9.02
N PRO A 231 -15.43 19.35 -10.16
CA PRO A 231 -16.17 20.53 -10.63
C PRO A 231 -17.43 20.83 -9.82
N ALA A 232 -17.99 22.02 -10.07
CA ALA A 232 -19.31 22.45 -9.59
C ALA A 232 -19.45 22.55 -8.05
N VAL A 233 -18.38 22.95 -7.34
CA VAL A 233 -18.36 22.96 -5.86
C VAL A 233 -19.48 23.80 -5.25
N ARG A 234 -19.89 24.93 -5.86
CA ARG A 234 -21.00 25.77 -5.35
C ARG A 234 -22.32 25.02 -5.33
N GLU A 235 -22.63 24.33 -6.41
CA GLU A 235 -23.85 23.52 -6.52
C GLU A 235 -23.81 22.34 -5.55
N ARG A 236 -22.62 21.76 -5.36
CA ARG A 236 -22.40 20.65 -4.43
C ARG A 236 -22.61 21.04 -2.97
N ILE A 237 -22.15 22.23 -2.52
CA ILE A 237 -22.42 22.73 -1.17
C ILE A 237 -23.93 22.76 -0.88
N VAL A 238 -24.72 23.28 -1.84
CA VAL A 238 -26.17 23.35 -1.68
C VAL A 238 -26.79 21.96 -1.64
N ALA A 239 -26.41 21.08 -2.56
CA ALA A 239 -26.92 19.72 -2.65
C ALA A 239 -26.57 18.91 -1.40
N THR A 240 -25.31 18.95 -0.95
CA THR A 240 -24.80 18.30 0.27
C THR A 240 -25.62 18.71 1.50
N ARG A 241 -25.86 20.00 1.70
CA ARG A 241 -26.68 20.48 2.82
C ARG A 241 -28.15 20.09 2.73
N VAL A 242 -28.69 19.98 1.52
CA VAL A 242 -30.05 19.47 1.33
C VAL A 242 -30.12 17.99 1.69
N ASP A 243 -29.12 17.21 1.29
CA ASP A 243 -29.06 15.79 1.61
C ASP A 243 -28.87 15.56 3.10
N ILE A 244 -27.96 16.31 3.78
CA ILE A 244 -27.77 16.24 5.24
C ILE A 244 -29.07 16.51 6.00
N LYS A 245 -29.86 17.53 5.60
CA LYS A 245 -31.16 17.83 6.22
C LYS A 245 -32.20 16.73 6.08
N ARG A 246 -32.00 15.80 5.14
CA ARG A 246 -32.89 14.66 4.91
C ARG A 246 -32.42 13.39 5.62
N MET A 247 -31.21 13.40 6.14
CA MET A 247 -30.66 12.27 6.88
C MET A 247 -31.24 12.24 8.30
N ASP A 248 -31.44 11.03 8.80
CA ASP A 248 -31.72 10.81 10.22
C ASP A 248 -30.36 10.68 10.93
N LEU A 249 -29.92 11.77 11.57
CA LEU A 249 -28.60 11.86 12.15
C LEU A 249 -28.63 11.42 13.62
N PRO A 250 -27.70 10.56 14.06
CA PRO A 250 -27.48 10.29 15.49
C PRO A 250 -27.10 11.54 16.26
N ASP A 251 -27.48 11.61 17.56
CA ASP A 251 -27.19 12.74 18.45
C ASP A 251 -25.73 12.77 18.94
N ASP A 252 -24.98 11.68 18.77
CA ASP A 252 -23.63 11.46 19.31
C ASP A 252 -22.51 11.54 18.25
N LEU A 253 -22.77 12.19 17.13
CA LEU A 253 -21.77 12.39 16.10
C LEU A 253 -20.63 13.30 16.58
N VAL A 254 -19.39 12.95 16.21
CA VAL A 254 -18.20 13.77 16.44
C VAL A 254 -18.27 15.01 15.55
N GLU A 255 -18.39 16.17 16.16
CA GLU A 255 -18.39 17.47 15.48
C GLU A 255 -16.97 18.06 15.41
N THR A 256 -16.23 17.95 16.51
CA THR A 256 -14.87 18.47 16.62
C THR A 256 -14.01 17.54 17.49
N ASP A 257 -12.76 17.36 17.07
CA ASP A 257 -11.68 16.83 17.92
C ASP A 257 -10.50 17.77 17.74
N ASP A 258 -10.41 18.77 18.61
CA ASP A 258 -9.50 19.87 18.40
C ASP A 258 -8.07 19.57 18.86
N GLY A 259 -7.88 18.59 19.75
CA GLY A 259 -6.59 18.32 20.36
C GLY A 259 -5.61 17.65 19.42
N LEU A 260 -5.98 16.52 18.88
CA LEU A 260 -5.07 15.70 18.06
C LEU A 260 -4.81 16.30 16.67
N LEU A 261 -5.85 16.85 16.03
CA LEU A 261 -5.68 17.55 14.75
C LEU A 261 -4.72 18.74 14.89
N GLN A 262 -4.88 19.57 15.92
CA GLN A 262 -3.99 20.72 16.17
C GLN A 262 -2.55 20.28 16.44
N GLU A 263 -2.34 19.18 17.17
CA GLU A 263 -1.02 18.60 17.36
C GLU A 263 -0.41 18.16 16.01
N MET A 264 -1.17 17.49 15.16
CA MET A 264 -0.72 17.07 13.84
C MET A 264 -0.42 18.25 12.91
N GLN A 265 -1.23 19.31 12.96
CA GLN A 265 -0.98 20.56 12.22
C GLN A 265 0.30 21.25 12.68
N GLY A 266 0.54 21.33 14.00
CA GLY A 266 1.78 21.86 14.57
C GLY A 266 3.00 21.02 14.14
N ARG A 267 2.88 19.70 14.12
CA ARG A 267 3.92 18.79 13.66
C ARG A 267 4.21 18.95 12.16
N LEU A 268 3.17 19.11 11.34
CA LEU A 268 3.32 19.36 9.91
C LEU A 268 4.09 20.67 9.66
N ALA A 269 3.71 21.77 10.32
CA ALA A 269 4.40 23.04 10.19
C ALA A 269 5.89 22.97 10.58
N LEU A 270 6.23 22.18 11.61
CA LEU A 270 7.63 21.93 12.00
C LEU A 270 8.38 21.10 10.96
N ALA A 271 7.74 20.10 10.35
CA ALA A 271 8.34 19.30 9.29
C ALA A 271 8.62 20.15 8.05
N GLU A 272 7.69 20.97 7.61
CA GLU A 272 7.84 21.90 6.47
C GLU A 272 8.92 22.95 6.73
N ALA A 273 8.98 23.54 7.92
CA ALA A 273 10.02 24.49 8.32
C ALA A 273 11.43 23.83 8.32
N SER A 274 11.51 22.57 8.73
CA SER A 274 12.78 21.80 8.71
C SER A 274 13.27 21.52 7.29
N LEU A 275 12.37 21.28 6.36
CA LEU A 275 12.69 21.08 4.94
C LEU A 275 13.12 22.38 4.26
N ALA A 276 12.49 23.52 4.60
CA ALA A 276 12.87 24.83 4.10
C ALA A 276 14.24 25.33 4.62
N GLY A 277 14.64 24.88 5.81
CA GLY A 277 15.88 25.29 6.48
C GLY A 277 17.18 24.55 6.09
N GLY A 278 17.12 23.56 5.22
CA GLY A 278 18.32 22.99 4.58
C GLY A 278 18.85 21.66 5.09
N SER A 279 19.23 20.90 4.16
CA SER A 279 20.37 19.99 4.02
C SER A 279 20.20 18.52 4.43
N GLY A 280 19.83 17.72 3.44
CA GLY A 280 20.14 16.27 3.43
C GLY A 280 21.65 15.94 3.59
N LEU A 281 22.54 16.93 3.62
CA LEU A 281 23.97 16.80 3.94
C LEU A 281 24.22 16.58 5.43
N GLN A 282 23.37 17.12 6.33
CA GLN A 282 23.52 16.91 7.77
C GLN A 282 23.08 15.50 8.21
N ALA A 283 22.14 14.87 7.50
CA ALA A 283 21.69 13.52 7.83
C ALA A 283 22.80 12.47 7.59
N ARG A 284 23.57 12.58 6.50
CA ARG A 284 24.71 11.66 6.22
C ARG A 284 25.82 11.74 7.26
N ALA A 285 26.12 12.93 7.79
CA ALA A 285 27.16 13.12 8.81
C ALA A 285 26.83 12.46 10.16
N ARG A 286 25.55 12.12 10.41
CA ARG A 286 25.10 11.52 11.68
C ARG A 286 25.45 10.03 11.81
N PHE A 287 25.69 9.32 10.70
CA PHE A 287 26.11 7.92 10.73
C PHE A 287 27.62 7.72 10.99
N ASP A 288 28.42 8.78 10.95
CA ASP A 288 29.88 8.73 11.14
C ASP A 288 30.35 9.05 12.57
N ARG A 289 29.44 9.23 13.52
CA ARG A 289 29.78 9.66 14.89
C ARG A 289 30.31 8.50 15.74
N LYS A 290 31.34 8.81 16.55
CA LYS A 290 32.11 7.84 17.34
C LYS A 290 31.67 7.70 18.81
N LEU A 291 30.85 8.62 19.35
CA LEU A 291 30.44 8.62 20.77
C LEU A 291 29.55 7.44 21.14
N SER A 292 28.77 6.94 20.20
CA SER A 292 27.88 5.77 20.37
C SER A 292 28.60 4.43 20.20
N ASP A 293 29.80 4.39 19.59
CA ASP A 293 30.51 3.15 19.26
C ASP A 293 30.77 2.24 20.48
N PRO A 294 31.13 2.73 21.68
CA PRO A 294 31.30 1.87 22.85
C PRO A 294 30.00 1.16 23.25
N PHE A 295 28.86 1.83 23.15
CA PHE A 295 27.55 1.27 23.50
C PHE A 295 27.09 0.23 22.47
N LEU A 296 27.31 0.49 21.18
CA LEU A 296 27.04 -0.48 20.11
C LEU A 296 27.93 -1.73 20.25
N ALA A 297 29.21 -1.55 20.60
CA ALA A 297 30.12 -2.66 20.82
C ALA A 297 29.72 -3.49 22.04
N GLU A 298 29.33 -2.84 23.15
CA GLU A 298 28.85 -3.52 24.35
C GLU A 298 27.55 -4.28 24.05
N ALA A 299 26.58 -3.65 23.40
CA ALA A 299 25.33 -4.29 23.02
C ALA A 299 25.57 -5.54 22.15
N ARG A 300 26.50 -5.47 21.20
CA ARG A 300 26.86 -6.63 20.38
C ARG A 300 27.42 -7.77 21.23
N ARG A 301 28.36 -7.49 22.14
CA ARG A 301 28.91 -8.51 23.04
C ARG A 301 27.85 -9.17 23.91
N GLN A 302 26.95 -8.37 24.48
CA GLN A 302 25.85 -8.88 25.31
C GLN A 302 24.87 -9.73 24.51
N ARG A 303 24.55 -9.32 23.28
CA ARG A 303 23.70 -10.08 22.36
C ARG A 303 24.34 -11.42 21.98
N GLU A 304 25.62 -11.44 21.62
CA GLU A 304 26.37 -12.66 21.31
C GLU A 304 26.46 -13.62 22.52
N ALA A 305 26.46 -13.07 23.74
CA ALA A 305 26.38 -13.84 24.97
C ALA A 305 24.97 -14.30 25.36
N GLY A 306 23.95 -13.96 24.56
CA GLY A 306 22.54 -14.30 24.85
C GLY A 306 21.86 -13.37 25.87
N HIS A 307 22.50 -12.29 26.28
CA HIS A 307 22.02 -11.34 27.29
C HIS A 307 21.29 -10.16 26.64
N ALA A 308 20.16 -10.42 25.98
CA ALA A 308 19.45 -9.43 25.19
C ALA A 308 18.96 -8.20 26.01
N ASP A 309 18.66 -8.37 27.31
CA ASP A 309 18.27 -7.25 28.17
C ASP A 309 19.44 -6.33 28.51
N LEU A 310 20.62 -6.88 28.71
CA LEU A 310 21.83 -6.08 28.93
C LEU A 310 22.25 -5.36 27.64
N ALA A 311 22.04 -5.98 26.48
CA ALA A 311 22.25 -5.35 25.19
C ALA A 311 21.33 -4.13 25.02
N ASP A 312 20.02 -4.26 25.31
CA ASP A 312 19.09 -3.14 25.23
C ASP A 312 19.41 -2.00 26.21
N GLN A 313 19.82 -2.33 27.44
CA GLN A 313 20.27 -1.35 28.43
C GLN A 313 21.50 -0.57 27.95
N ALA A 314 22.46 -1.24 27.32
CA ALA A 314 23.64 -0.58 26.75
C ALA A 314 23.24 0.41 25.65
N LEU A 315 22.35 -0.01 24.73
CA LEU A 315 21.84 0.84 23.65
C LEU A 315 21.00 2.00 24.18
N ALA A 316 20.17 1.78 25.22
CA ALA A 316 19.39 2.85 25.85
C ALA A 316 20.30 3.95 26.42
N ARG A 317 21.37 3.57 27.15
CA ARG A 317 22.38 4.51 27.62
C ARG A 317 23.09 5.24 26.47
N GLY A 318 23.38 4.54 25.39
CA GLY A 318 23.92 5.16 24.18
C GLY A 318 22.98 6.24 23.62
N GLN A 319 21.67 5.99 23.61
CA GLN A 319 20.67 6.96 23.16
C GLN A 319 20.53 8.18 24.07
N GLU A 320 20.79 8.05 25.39
CA GLU A 320 20.86 9.18 26.31
C GLU A 320 22.08 10.08 26.02
N VAL A 321 23.22 9.46 25.67
CA VAL A 321 24.47 10.17 25.34
C VAL A 321 24.43 10.80 23.96
N GLU A 322 23.90 10.07 22.97
CA GLU A 322 23.82 10.51 21.57
C GLU A 322 22.44 10.20 20.96
N PRO A 323 21.41 11.00 21.31
CA PRO A 323 20.03 10.76 20.90
C PRO A 323 19.81 10.87 19.38
N GLN A 324 20.75 11.48 18.66
CA GLN A 324 20.71 11.70 17.21
C GLN A 324 21.43 10.61 16.39
N ASP A 325 21.95 9.54 17.01
CA ASP A 325 22.56 8.44 16.27
C ASP A 325 21.53 7.37 15.90
N PRO A 326 21.16 7.26 14.61
CA PRO A 326 20.15 6.29 14.16
C PRO A 326 20.61 4.84 14.32
N ARG A 327 21.92 4.58 14.42
CA ARG A 327 22.47 3.22 14.60
C ARG A 327 22.04 2.59 15.92
N LEU A 328 21.89 3.40 16.97
CA LEU A 328 21.40 2.92 18.27
C LEU A 328 19.93 2.50 18.20
N ALA A 329 19.09 3.30 17.53
CA ALA A 329 17.70 2.95 17.30
C ALA A 329 17.56 1.69 16.43
N LEU A 330 18.35 1.57 15.37
CA LEU A 330 18.40 0.36 14.54
C LEU A 330 18.81 -0.89 15.32
N ALA A 331 19.83 -0.78 16.17
CA ALA A 331 20.27 -1.90 17.00
C ALA A 331 19.22 -2.33 18.04
N ARG A 332 18.45 -1.38 18.60
CA ARG A 332 17.33 -1.70 19.48
C ARG A 332 16.17 -2.35 18.72
N ALA A 333 15.92 -1.89 17.49
CA ALA A 333 14.94 -2.53 16.63
C ALA A 333 15.33 -3.98 16.30
N ASP A 334 16.63 -4.27 16.06
CA ASP A 334 17.12 -5.64 15.86
C ASP A 334 16.76 -6.56 17.04
N LEU A 335 17.02 -6.10 18.27
CA LEU A 335 16.69 -6.88 19.48
C LEU A 335 15.18 -7.10 19.64
N ALA A 336 14.38 -6.11 19.32
CA ALA A 336 12.92 -6.21 19.39
C ALA A 336 12.37 -7.18 18.33
N GLU A 337 12.88 -7.15 17.10
CA GLU A 337 12.50 -8.08 16.03
C GLU A 337 12.87 -9.53 16.38
N GLU A 338 14.05 -9.76 16.96
CA GLU A 338 14.48 -11.09 17.43
C GLU A 338 13.53 -11.67 18.48
N ARG A 339 13.00 -10.80 19.35
CA ARG A 339 11.99 -11.18 20.37
C ARG A 339 10.58 -11.27 19.80
N LYS A 340 10.39 -10.96 18.51
CA LYS A 340 9.08 -10.81 17.83
C LYS A 340 8.19 -9.74 18.49
N ASP A 341 8.80 -8.79 19.19
CA ASP A 341 8.11 -7.59 19.70
C ASP A 341 8.09 -6.52 18.61
N PHE A 342 7.17 -6.71 17.66
CA PHE A 342 7.03 -5.83 16.52
C PHE A 342 6.54 -4.43 16.91
N ALA A 343 5.84 -4.28 18.04
CA ALA A 343 5.43 -2.98 18.54
C ALA A 343 6.63 -2.15 19.01
N ALA A 344 7.54 -2.76 19.80
CA ALA A 344 8.77 -2.11 20.21
C ALA A 344 9.71 -1.85 19.02
N ALA A 345 9.81 -2.81 18.07
CA ALA A 345 10.61 -2.64 16.86
C ALA A 345 10.13 -1.43 16.04
N ARG A 346 8.80 -1.27 15.86
CA ARG A 346 8.22 -0.12 15.17
C ARG A 346 8.67 1.21 15.75
N ILE A 347 8.56 1.38 17.07
CA ILE A 347 8.96 2.63 17.76
C ILE A 347 10.42 2.99 17.47
N GLN A 348 11.32 2.01 17.52
CA GLN A 348 12.74 2.26 17.27
C GLN A 348 13.04 2.53 15.79
N LEU A 349 12.34 1.86 14.88
CA LEU A 349 12.48 2.09 13.44
C LEU A 349 11.90 3.45 13.02
N GLU A 350 10.77 3.88 13.60
CA GLU A 350 10.20 5.22 13.39
C GLU A 350 11.19 6.29 13.84
N ARG A 351 11.83 6.10 15.00
CA ARG A 351 12.90 7.01 15.47
C ARG A 351 14.09 7.04 14.52
N ALA A 352 14.54 5.90 14.02
CA ALA A 352 15.63 5.85 13.02
C ALA A 352 15.22 6.54 11.72
N TYR A 353 13.96 6.39 11.32
CA TYR A 353 13.40 7.01 10.13
C TYR A 353 13.25 8.54 10.26
N GLU A 354 12.84 9.05 11.42
CA GLU A 354 12.81 10.49 11.71
C GLU A 354 14.20 11.13 11.62
N LEU A 355 15.24 10.40 12.01
CA LEU A 355 16.62 10.87 11.93
C LEU A 355 17.17 10.86 10.49
N ASP A 356 16.79 9.89 9.68
CA ASP A 356 17.12 9.82 8.25
C ASP A 356 16.06 9.03 7.47
N PRO A 357 15.05 9.71 6.90
CA PRO A 357 13.99 9.06 6.15
C PRO A 357 14.44 8.50 4.79
N THR A 358 15.69 8.76 4.35
CA THR A 358 16.17 8.33 3.03
C THR A 358 16.82 6.95 3.04
N VAL A 359 17.01 6.32 4.21
CA VAL A 359 17.66 5.03 4.35
C VAL A 359 16.74 3.88 3.91
N PRO A 360 17.00 3.23 2.76
CA PRO A 360 16.07 2.24 2.20
C PRO A 360 15.87 1.02 3.10
N LEU A 361 16.90 0.66 3.88
CA LEU A 361 16.82 -0.46 4.82
C LEU A 361 15.85 -0.17 5.96
N VAL A 362 15.84 1.06 6.50
CA VAL A 362 14.90 1.47 7.55
C VAL A 362 13.46 1.43 7.01
N GLN A 363 13.26 1.97 5.81
CA GLN A 363 11.96 1.94 5.13
C GLN A 363 11.46 0.51 4.91
N TYR A 364 12.33 -0.38 4.41
CA TYR A 364 11.99 -1.79 4.21
C TYR A 364 11.59 -2.48 5.52
N ARG A 365 12.35 -2.25 6.58
CA ARG A 365 12.08 -2.83 7.90
C ARG A 365 10.77 -2.29 8.51
N LEU A 366 10.51 -0.98 8.40
CA LEU A 366 9.22 -0.40 8.80
C LEU A 366 8.06 -1.06 8.05
N GLY A 367 8.19 -1.21 6.73
CA GLY A 367 7.19 -1.91 5.94
C GLY A 367 6.98 -3.36 6.39
N SER A 368 8.07 -4.07 6.72
CA SER A 368 8.01 -5.45 7.21
C SER A 368 7.35 -5.52 8.58
N VAL A 369 7.68 -4.61 9.50
CA VAL A 369 7.09 -4.55 10.85
C VAL A 369 5.61 -4.18 10.79
N HIS A 370 5.21 -3.20 9.98
CA HIS A 370 3.80 -2.87 9.79
C HIS A 370 3.00 -4.03 9.18
N LYS A 371 3.61 -4.84 8.30
CA LYS A 371 3.01 -6.08 7.79
C LYS A 371 2.72 -7.08 8.93
N GLN A 372 3.66 -7.27 9.86
CA GLN A 372 3.48 -8.15 11.02
C GLN A 372 2.40 -7.63 12.00
N LEU A 373 2.28 -6.31 12.12
CA LEU A 373 1.26 -5.65 12.94
C LEU A 373 -0.12 -5.58 12.25
N GLY A 374 -0.26 -6.07 11.01
CA GLY A 374 -1.51 -6.06 10.25
C GLY A 374 -1.85 -4.71 9.61
N SER A 375 -1.01 -3.70 9.74
CA SER A 375 -1.21 -2.36 9.16
C SER A 375 -0.81 -2.34 7.68
N ARG A 376 -1.62 -2.98 6.82
CA ARG A 376 -1.31 -3.22 5.40
C ARG A 376 -1.00 -1.95 4.61
N SER A 377 -1.74 -0.87 4.85
CA SER A 377 -1.57 0.41 4.17
C SER A 377 -0.20 1.04 4.46
N LEU A 378 0.19 1.12 5.74
CA LEU A 378 1.50 1.64 6.13
C LEU A 378 2.64 0.70 5.69
N ALA A 379 2.43 -0.62 5.76
CA ALA A 379 3.40 -1.57 5.23
C ALA A 379 3.71 -1.29 3.76
N LEU A 380 2.68 -1.11 2.92
CA LEU A 380 2.84 -0.79 1.51
C LEU A 380 3.53 0.56 1.30
N PHE A 381 3.14 1.59 2.05
CA PHE A 381 3.76 2.91 1.97
C PHE A 381 5.29 2.84 2.16
N TYR A 382 5.76 2.20 3.24
CA TYR A 382 7.19 2.09 3.52
C TYR A 382 7.93 1.15 2.55
N LEU A 383 7.31 0.05 2.12
CA LEU A 383 7.91 -0.87 1.14
C LEU A 383 8.07 -0.19 -0.23
N GLU A 384 7.12 0.61 -0.66
CA GLU A 384 7.18 1.36 -1.92
C GLU A 384 8.27 2.44 -1.87
N GLN A 385 8.43 3.13 -0.73
CA GLN A 385 9.57 4.03 -0.52
C GLN A 385 10.90 3.27 -0.61
N ALA A 386 11.01 2.14 0.08
CA ALA A 386 12.20 1.32 0.04
C ALA A 386 12.53 0.86 -1.38
N ALA A 387 11.54 0.36 -2.13
CA ALA A 387 11.71 -0.07 -3.51
C ALA A 387 12.17 1.07 -4.43
N THR A 388 11.72 2.30 -4.17
CA THR A 388 12.14 3.50 -4.92
C THR A 388 13.58 3.89 -4.58
N ASN A 389 13.96 3.84 -3.30
CA ASN A 389 15.24 4.35 -2.79
C ASN A 389 16.37 3.32 -2.85
N PHE A 390 16.07 2.01 -2.94
CA PHE A 390 17.08 1.00 -3.20
C PHE A 390 17.66 1.12 -4.62
N ASN A 391 18.94 0.83 -4.76
CA ASN A 391 19.56 0.72 -6.08
C ASN A 391 18.80 -0.30 -6.96
N LEU A 392 18.60 0.03 -8.24
CA LEU A 392 17.80 -0.73 -9.23
C LEU A 392 18.13 -2.23 -9.30
N GLN A 393 19.40 -2.60 -9.10
CA GLN A 393 19.86 -3.99 -9.18
C GLN A 393 20.03 -4.67 -7.80
N SER A 394 19.68 -3.98 -6.71
CA SER A 394 19.91 -4.51 -5.36
C SER A 394 18.94 -5.63 -4.99
N SER A 395 19.43 -6.58 -4.18
CA SER A 395 18.56 -7.61 -3.58
C SER A 395 17.49 -6.99 -2.67
N GLY A 396 17.81 -5.85 -2.04
CA GLY A 396 16.86 -5.10 -1.19
C GLY A 396 15.63 -4.63 -1.95
N ARG A 397 15.84 -4.05 -3.14
CA ARG A 397 14.73 -3.62 -4.01
C ARG A 397 13.83 -4.80 -4.39
N ARG A 398 14.42 -5.91 -4.84
CA ARG A 398 13.64 -7.12 -5.20
C ARG A 398 12.84 -7.67 -4.02
N LYS A 399 13.40 -7.63 -2.79
CA LYS A 399 12.67 -8.03 -1.58
C LYS A 399 11.50 -7.10 -1.28
N ALA A 400 11.68 -5.79 -1.43
CA ALA A 400 10.62 -4.81 -1.22
C ALA A 400 9.49 -4.99 -2.27
N GLU A 401 9.84 -5.12 -3.55
CA GLU A 401 8.87 -5.38 -4.64
C GLU A 401 8.08 -6.68 -4.41
N LEU A 402 8.76 -7.76 -4.03
CA LEU A 402 8.09 -9.02 -3.68
C LEU A 402 7.13 -8.86 -2.49
N ALA A 403 7.54 -8.13 -1.44
CA ALA A 403 6.69 -7.88 -0.28
C ALA A 403 5.46 -7.03 -0.61
N ILE A 404 5.61 -6.04 -1.52
CA ILE A 404 4.50 -5.24 -2.06
C ILE A 404 3.51 -6.16 -2.79
N ASP A 405 4.00 -7.02 -3.66
CA ASP A 405 3.15 -7.91 -4.43
C ASP A 405 2.44 -8.95 -3.54
N GLN A 406 3.11 -9.49 -2.52
CA GLN A 406 2.49 -10.35 -1.52
C GLN A 406 1.32 -9.71 -0.77
N LEU A 407 1.41 -8.41 -0.52
CA LEU A 407 0.35 -7.66 0.14
C LEU A 407 -0.78 -7.27 -0.83
N SER A 408 -0.48 -7.06 -2.10
CA SER A 408 -1.39 -6.46 -3.08
C SER A 408 -2.13 -7.48 -3.95
N PHE A 409 -1.56 -8.66 -4.17
CA PHE A 409 -2.07 -9.62 -5.15
C PHE A 409 -2.18 -11.03 -4.58
N GLN A 410 -3.06 -11.83 -5.21
CA GLN A 410 -3.18 -13.24 -4.90
C GLN A 410 -1.94 -14.00 -5.37
N ILE A 411 -1.33 -14.78 -4.46
CA ILE A 411 -0.08 -15.50 -4.74
C ILE A 411 -0.35 -16.73 -5.57
N LEU A 412 -1.39 -17.50 -5.22
CA LEU A 412 -1.80 -18.72 -5.92
C LEU A 412 -3.08 -18.46 -6.71
N GLU A 413 -3.09 -18.80 -8.00
CA GLU A 413 -4.31 -18.85 -8.82
C GLU A 413 -5.18 -20.03 -8.44
N GLU A 414 -4.55 -21.17 -8.24
CA GLU A 414 -5.19 -22.44 -7.86
C GLU A 414 -4.29 -23.23 -6.93
N SER A 415 -4.91 -24.04 -6.09
CA SER A 415 -4.22 -24.98 -5.21
C SER A 415 -5.14 -26.10 -4.76
N GLY A 416 -4.56 -27.19 -4.31
CA GLY A 416 -5.33 -28.33 -3.84
C GLY A 416 -4.49 -29.38 -3.12
N ILE A 417 -5.19 -30.38 -2.56
CA ILE A 417 -4.59 -31.62 -2.06
C ILE A 417 -5.25 -32.76 -2.81
N GLY A 418 -4.44 -33.69 -3.32
CA GLY A 418 -4.89 -34.87 -4.06
C GLY A 418 -3.92 -36.03 -3.93
N SER A 419 -4.20 -37.16 -4.61
CA SER A 419 -3.33 -38.33 -4.57
C SER A 419 -2.30 -38.38 -5.70
N HIS A 420 -2.52 -37.78 -6.85
CA HIS A 420 -1.57 -37.77 -7.98
C HIS A 420 -1.87 -36.71 -9.06
N SER A 421 -3.01 -35.99 -8.97
CA SER A 421 -3.40 -35.04 -10.02
C SER A 421 -4.10 -33.82 -9.45
N GLU A 422 -4.04 -32.72 -10.20
CA GLU A 422 -4.71 -31.46 -9.90
C GLU A 422 -6.24 -31.56 -9.92
N GLU A 423 -6.80 -32.61 -10.51
CA GLU A 423 -8.25 -32.88 -10.58
C GLU A 423 -8.77 -33.57 -9.33
N ASP A 424 -7.90 -34.25 -8.57
CA ASP A 424 -8.27 -34.98 -7.35
C ASP A 424 -8.20 -34.04 -6.13
N ARG A 425 -9.36 -33.52 -5.71
CA ARG A 425 -9.50 -32.60 -4.57
C ARG A 425 -10.19 -33.30 -3.40
N ARG A 426 -9.44 -34.17 -2.69
CA ARG A 426 -9.95 -34.90 -1.54
C ARG A 426 -9.45 -34.32 -0.22
N LYS A 427 -10.22 -34.58 0.84
CA LYS A 427 -9.83 -34.24 2.22
C LYS A 427 -9.57 -35.46 3.09
N VAL A 428 -9.81 -36.67 2.57
CA VAL A 428 -9.61 -37.93 3.28
C VAL A 428 -8.82 -38.87 2.42
N PHE A 429 -7.74 -39.42 2.96
CA PHE A 429 -6.82 -40.35 2.29
C PHE A 429 -6.63 -41.58 3.14
N LYS A 430 -6.23 -42.69 2.52
CA LYS A 430 -5.89 -43.91 3.21
C LYS A 430 -4.39 -44.00 3.44
N ARG A 431 -3.98 -44.60 4.56
CA ARG A 431 -2.57 -44.90 4.82
C ARG A 431 -2.00 -45.70 3.67
N GLY A 432 -0.81 -45.35 3.17
CA GLY A 432 -0.18 -45.93 1.99
C GLY A 432 -0.54 -45.21 0.67
N GLU A 433 -1.55 -44.34 0.65
CA GLU A 433 -1.80 -43.46 -0.48
C GLU A 433 -0.89 -42.22 -0.38
N PRO A 434 -0.16 -41.84 -1.44
CA PRO A 434 0.59 -40.57 -1.42
C PRO A 434 -0.39 -39.39 -1.34
N VAL A 435 -0.02 -38.37 -0.57
CA VAL A 435 -0.76 -37.12 -0.48
C VAL A 435 0.09 -36.03 -1.09
N THR A 436 -0.40 -35.40 -2.14
CA THR A 436 0.28 -34.31 -2.84
C THR A 436 -0.45 -32.99 -2.58
N TRP A 437 0.25 -32.03 -2.02
CA TRP A 437 -0.17 -30.64 -2.15
C TRP A 437 0.37 -30.09 -3.46
N TRP A 438 -0.45 -29.35 -4.19
CA TRP A 438 -0.08 -28.67 -5.43
C TRP A 438 -0.63 -27.26 -5.47
N GLY A 439 0.08 -26.36 -6.18
CA GLY A 439 -0.33 -25.00 -6.41
C GLY A 439 0.18 -24.45 -7.73
N ARG A 440 -0.54 -23.48 -8.29
CA ARG A 440 -0.12 -22.69 -9.43
C ARG A 440 0.00 -21.23 -9.01
N LEU A 441 1.21 -20.69 -9.10
CA LEU A 441 1.49 -19.30 -8.85
C LEU A 441 0.82 -18.40 -9.89
N SER A 442 0.26 -17.28 -9.46
CA SER A 442 -0.21 -16.26 -10.38
C SER A 442 0.93 -15.74 -11.25
N ARG A 443 0.61 -15.30 -12.46
CA ARG A 443 1.61 -14.84 -13.46
C ARG A 443 2.57 -13.81 -12.90
N ARG A 444 2.08 -12.91 -12.02
CA ARG A 444 2.88 -11.90 -11.38
C ARG A 444 3.99 -12.49 -10.52
N PHE A 445 3.68 -13.48 -9.69
CA PHE A 445 4.66 -14.14 -8.83
C PHE A 445 5.61 -15.06 -9.58
N GLN A 446 5.22 -15.57 -10.72
CA GLN A 446 6.11 -16.37 -11.58
C GLN A 446 7.35 -15.57 -12.03
N THR A 447 7.24 -14.25 -12.20
CA THR A 447 8.37 -13.39 -12.61
C THR A 447 9.48 -13.32 -11.57
N TYR A 448 9.17 -13.53 -10.28
CA TYR A 448 10.14 -13.53 -9.20
C TYR A 448 10.88 -14.86 -9.01
N ASN A 449 10.41 -15.93 -9.66
CA ASN A 449 10.88 -17.29 -9.42
C ASN A 449 11.01 -17.61 -7.91
N PRO A 450 9.94 -17.43 -7.13
CA PRO A 450 10.01 -17.51 -5.68
C PRO A 450 10.17 -18.95 -5.23
N LYS A 451 10.86 -19.13 -4.08
CA LYS A 451 10.88 -20.39 -3.36
C LYS A 451 9.74 -20.41 -2.36
N LEU A 452 8.83 -21.36 -2.51
CA LEU A 452 7.82 -21.64 -1.50
C LEU A 452 8.39 -22.63 -0.47
N GLU A 453 8.12 -22.40 0.80
CA GLU A 453 8.37 -23.37 1.87
C GLU A 453 7.08 -24.11 2.19
N VAL A 454 7.16 -25.42 2.26
CA VAL A 454 6.05 -26.29 2.63
C VAL A 454 6.39 -27.05 3.90
N GLU A 455 5.48 -27.04 4.85
CA GLU A 455 5.57 -27.77 6.11
C GLU A 455 4.37 -28.70 6.25
N TRP A 456 4.63 -29.99 6.48
CA TRP A 456 3.64 -31.00 6.79
C TRP A 456 3.69 -31.33 8.27
N THR A 457 2.56 -31.15 8.95
CA THR A 457 2.43 -31.33 10.39
C THR A 457 1.48 -32.51 10.67
N ASP A 458 1.92 -33.42 11.50
CA ASP A 458 1.15 -34.60 11.89
C ASP A 458 0.04 -34.28 12.91
N PRO A 459 -0.82 -35.27 13.25
CA PRO A 459 -1.88 -35.08 14.26
C PRO A 459 -1.39 -34.73 15.67
N SER A 460 -0.10 -34.94 15.98
CA SER A 460 0.49 -34.56 17.27
C SER A 460 0.98 -33.11 17.30
N GLY A 461 1.02 -32.45 16.14
CA GLY A 461 1.56 -31.10 15.98
C GLY A 461 3.05 -31.08 15.64
N GLU A 462 3.68 -32.23 15.35
CA GLU A 462 5.08 -32.31 14.94
C GLU A 462 5.22 -32.06 13.43
N VAL A 463 6.23 -31.28 13.04
CA VAL A 463 6.57 -31.04 11.62
C VAL A 463 7.36 -32.25 11.11
N VAL A 464 6.71 -33.07 10.28
CA VAL A 464 7.29 -34.31 9.73
C VAL A 464 8.10 -34.07 8.47
N LEU A 465 7.68 -33.10 7.66
CA LEU A 465 8.38 -32.73 6.43
C LEU A 465 8.38 -31.22 6.28
N LYS A 466 9.56 -30.68 6.03
CA LYS A 466 9.74 -29.26 5.64
C LYS A 466 10.66 -29.21 4.44
N GLU A 467 10.20 -28.59 3.36
CA GLU A 467 10.97 -28.47 2.14
C GLU A 467 10.76 -27.13 1.42
N SER A 468 11.75 -26.74 0.62
CA SER A 468 11.66 -25.57 -0.26
C SER A 468 11.40 -26.02 -1.69
N LEU A 469 10.28 -25.58 -2.25
CA LEU A 469 9.87 -25.92 -3.60
C LEU A 469 10.37 -24.90 -4.61
N GLN A 470 10.80 -25.40 -5.76
CA GLN A 470 11.10 -24.58 -6.91
C GLN A 470 9.93 -24.65 -7.91
N MET A 471 9.64 -23.49 -8.49
CA MET A 471 8.59 -23.39 -9.50
C MET A 471 9.01 -24.06 -10.81
N SER A 472 8.11 -24.83 -11.40
CA SER A 472 8.26 -25.33 -12.76
C SER A 472 8.11 -24.20 -13.79
N PRO A 473 8.54 -24.40 -15.06
CA PRO A 473 8.38 -23.40 -16.13
C PRO A 473 6.92 -22.98 -16.40
N LEU A 474 5.96 -23.78 -15.95
CA LEU A 474 4.52 -23.50 -16.09
C LEU A 474 3.91 -22.86 -14.85
N GLY A 475 4.74 -22.39 -13.89
CA GLY A 475 4.27 -21.76 -12.66
C GLY A 475 3.73 -22.74 -11.61
N ARG A 476 3.94 -24.04 -11.78
CA ARG A 476 3.43 -25.09 -10.88
C ARG A 476 4.46 -25.45 -9.83
N VAL A 477 3.97 -25.74 -8.64
CA VAL A 477 4.73 -26.24 -7.48
C VAL A 477 3.96 -27.37 -6.82
N SER A 478 4.66 -28.36 -6.29
CA SER A 478 4.03 -29.46 -5.55
C SER A 478 4.97 -30.00 -4.48
N SER A 479 4.37 -30.62 -3.46
CA SER A 479 5.04 -31.30 -2.36
C SER A 479 4.30 -32.62 -2.08
N ASP A 480 5.04 -33.70 -1.92
CA ASP A 480 4.50 -35.04 -1.74
C ASP A 480 4.81 -35.56 -0.33
N LEU A 481 3.76 -35.95 0.40
CA LEU A 481 3.87 -36.65 1.67
C LEU A 481 3.71 -38.17 1.44
N ARG A 482 4.70 -38.94 1.89
CA ARG A 482 4.56 -40.41 1.97
C ARG A 482 3.84 -40.80 3.23
N THR A 483 2.84 -41.67 3.11
CA THR A 483 1.94 -41.99 4.21
C THR A 483 2.03 -43.44 4.68
N ASP A 484 3.03 -44.21 4.23
CA ASP A 484 3.17 -45.65 4.55
C ASP A 484 3.21 -45.90 6.07
N ASP A 485 4.01 -45.09 6.80
CA ASP A 485 4.18 -45.18 8.24
C ASP A 485 3.59 -43.95 8.98
N ALA A 486 2.76 -43.17 8.31
CA ALA A 486 2.24 -41.92 8.84
C ALA A 486 1.17 -42.14 9.92
N ALA A 487 1.09 -41.26 10.91
CA ALA A 487 0.09 -41.28 11.97
C ALA A 487 -1.31 -41.05 11.41
N LEU A 488 -2.30 -41.80 11.91
CA LEU A 488 -3.71 -41.60 11.55
C LEU A 488 -4.28 -40.38 12.25
N GLY A 489 -5.17 -39.65 11.56
CA GLY A 489 -5.87 -38.49 12.09
C GLY A 489 -5.70 -37.24 11.21
N GLN A 490 -5.87 -36.07 11.82
CA GLN A 490 -5.89 -34.79 11.14
C GLN A 490 -4.46 -34.29 10.89
N TRP A 491 -4.13 -34.06 9.64
CA TRP A 491 -2.86 -33.51 9.18
C TRP A 491 -3.05 -32.08 8.68
N THR A 492 -1.99 -31.29 8.76
CA THR A 492 -1.98 -29.92 8.24
C THR A 492 -0.80 -29.73 7.28
N VAL A 493 -1.04 -29.13 6.13
CA VAL A 493 0.00 -28.61 5.24
C VAL A 493 -0.03 -27.09 5.26
N ARG A 494 1.11 -26.46 5.53
CA ARG A 494 1.30 -25.00 5.52
C ARG A 494 2.27 -24.62 4.42
N VAL A 495 1.88 -23.66 3.62
CA VAL A 495 2.69 -23.13 2.53
C VAL A 495 3.03 -21.69 2.81
N ARG A 496 4.30 -21.35 2.75
CA ARG A 496 4.82 -20.01 2.99
C ARG A 496 5.61 -19.48 1.80
N LEU A 497 5.53 -18.18 1.62
CA LEU A 497 6.42 -17.44 0.72
C LEU A 497 7.19 -16.42 1.58
N ALA A 498 8.47 -16.67 1.77
CA ALA A 498 9.25 -16.02 2.82
C ALA A 498 8.53 -16.16 4.17
N ASP A 499 8.29 -15.07 4.92
CA ASP A 499 7.62 -15.11 6.22
C ASP A 499 6.08 -15.12 6.15
N SER A 500 5.50 -15.03 4.93
CA SER A 500 4.05 -14.94 4.74
C SER A 500 3.43 -16.32 4.60
N LEU A 501 2.42 -16.62 5.40
CA LEU A 501 1.55 -17.77 5.18
C LEU A 501 0.74 -17.51 3.90
N VAL A 502 0.90 -18.39 2.91
CA VAL A 502 0.18 -18.35 1.62
C VAL A 502 -1.08 -19.16 1.71
N GLU A 503 -0.97 -20.36 2.31
CA GLU A 503 -2.08 -21.29 2.44
C GLU A 503 -1.87 -22.23 3.62
N GLU A 504 -2.97 -22.61 4.25
CA GLU A 504 -3.05 -23.71 5.21
C GLU A 504 -4.21 -24.61 4.83
N ARG A 505 -3.96 -25.92 4.72
CA ARG A 505 -4.99 -26.91 4.44
C ARG A 505 -4.89 -28.07 5.39
N GLU A 506 -6.05 -28.62 5.73
CA GLU A 506 -6.20 -29.80 6.56
C GLU A 506 -6.75 -30.96 5.74
N PHE A 507 -6.28 -32.17 6.07
CA PHE A 507 -6.80 -33.43 5.54
C PHE A 507 -6.73 -34.51 6.61
N GLU A 508 -7.52 -35.56 6.44
CA GLU A 508 -7.58 -36.69 7.36
C GLU A 508 -6.93 -37.94 6.74
N LEU A 509 -6.07 -38.60 7.50
CA LEU A 509 -5.49 -39.89 7.14
C LEU A 509 -6.17 -40.99 7.95
N ILE A 510 -6.83 -41.92 7.24
CA ILE A 510 -7.55 -43.06 7.82
C ILE A 510 -6.88 -44.38 7.54
N ASP A 511 -7.19 -45.42 8.32
CA ASP A 511 -6.71 -46.78 8.04
C ASP A 511 -7.38 -47.35 6.79
N ALA A 512 -6.64 -48.09 6.01
CA ALA A 512 -7.13 -48.78 4.79
C ALA A 512 -8.28 -49.74 5.07
N ILE A 513 -8.41 -50.22 6.32
CA ILE A 513 -9.37 -51.26 6.72
C ILE A 513 -10.76 -50.66 7.11
N GLN A 514 -10.88 -49.40 7.43
CA GLN A 514 -12.15 -48.77 7.88
C GLN A 514 -13.15 -48.45 6.76
N SER A 515 -12.81 -48.61 5.49
CA SER A 515 -13.69 -48.24 4.37
C SER A 515 -14.79 -49.30 4.04
N GLY A 516 -14.90 -50.40 4.80
CA GLY A 516 -15.86 -51.48 4.55
C GLY A 516 -17.14 -51.48 5.40
N SER A 517 -17.33 -50.54 6.35
CA SER A 517 -18.36 -50.71 7.42
C SER A 517 -19.47 -49.63 7.47
N LYS A 518 -19.66 -48.80 6.42
CA LYS A 518 -20.84 -47.89 6.38
C LYS A 518 -21.51 -47.92 5.00
N ALA A 519 -21.96 -49.10 4.59
CA ALA A 519 -22.99 -49.28 3.57
C ALA A 519 -23.92 -50.38 4.02
N ARG A 520 -24.85 -50.07 4.93
CA ARG A 520 -26.14 -50.75 5.10
C ARG A 520 -27.15 -49.77 5.68
#